data_c82fb8cd76fc3a8b4cc0790c6cf7d552
#
_entry.id   c82fb8cd76fc3a8b4cc0790c6cf7d552
#
_cell.length_a   1.000
_cell.length_b   1.000
_cell.length_c   1.000
_cell.angle_alpha   90.00
_cell.angle_beta   90.00
_cell.angle_gamma   90.00
#
_symmetry.space_group_name_H-M   'P 1'
#
loop_
_entity.id
_entity.type
_entity.pdbx_description
1 polymer ?
#
loop_
_entity_poly.entity_id
_entity_poly.type
_entity_poly.pdbx_seq_one_letter_code
_entity_poly.pdbx_strand_id
1 'polypeptide(L)'
;MGDYIIELKNISKCYEGDTAAVDNVSLSIAKGEFVTLLGPSGCGKTTILRMIGGFEMPTSGQILLGGKDISKLPPNERPINTVFQKYALFPYLNIYDNIAFGLKLKKLPKDVIDEKVRHVLDVVDLEGFERRRVHTLSGGQQQRVAIARAIVN
;
A
#
# COMPACT_ATOMS: atom_id res chain seq x y z
N MET A 1 -12.06 23.88 5.85
CA MET A 1 -12.13 22.43 5.67
C MET A 1 -10.71 21.94 5.65
N GLY A 2 -10.33 21.02 6.57
CA GLY A 2 -8.97 20.51 6.62
C GLY A 2 -8.63 19.76 5.32
N ASP A 3 -7.39 19.91 4.87
CA ASP A 3 -6.87 19.26 3.64
C ASP A 3 -6.49 17.81 3.97
N TYR A 4 -7.49 16.98 4.36
CA TYR A 4 -7.30 15.59 4.70
C TYR A 4 -7.24 14.74 3.44
N ILE A 5 -6.19 13.90 3.34
CA ILE A 5 -6.05 12.94 2.24
C ILE A 5 -6.86 11.67 2.51
N ILE A 6 -6.92 11.20 3.76
CA ILE A 6 -7.71 10.05 4.18
C ILE A 6 -8.57 10.45 5.37
N GLU A 7 -9.85 10.10 5.33
CA GLU A 7 -10.76 10.22 6.47
C GLU A 7 -11.48 8.88 6.68
N LEU A 8 -11.40 8.35 7.88
CA LEU A 8 -12.23 7.25 8.37
C LEU A 8 -13.34 7.86 9.20
N LYS A 9 -14.61 7.58 8.86
CA LYS A 9 -15.77 8.11 9.57
C LYS A 9 -16.58 6.96 10.16
N ASN A 10 -16.47 6.79 11.49
CA ASN A 10 -17.20 5.79 12.27
C ASN A 10 -17.13 4.39 11.67
N ILE A 11 -15.93 3.99 11.20
CA ILE A 11 -15.75 2.68 10.58
C ILE A 11 -15.81 1.57 11.61
N SER A 12 -16.56 0.52 11.29
CA SER A 12 -16.58 -0.72 12.05
C SER A 12 -16.39 -1.91 11.12
N LYS A 13 -15.77 -2.97 11.62
CA LYS A 13 -15.61 -4.25 10.93
C LYS A 13 -15.88 -5.39 11.89
N CYS A 14 -16.94 -6.15 11.60
CA CYS A 14 -17.22 -7.43 12.21
C CYS A 14 -16.93 -8.53 11.19
N TYR A 15 -16.27 -9.62 11.63
CA TYR A 15 -16.17 -10.87 10.91
C TYR A 15 -17.29 -11.81 11.39
N GLU A 16 -17.32 -13.04 10.92
CA GLU A 16 -18.27 -14.05 11.42
C GLU A 16 -18.11 -14.22 12.93
N GLY A 17 -19.17 -13.90 13.67
CA GLY A 17 -19.19 -13.82 15.15
C GLY A 17 -19.42 -12.38 15.64
N ASP A 18 -19.92 -12.24 16.88
CA ASP A 18 -20.36 -10.96 17.43
C ASP A 18 -19.23 -9.99 17.87
N THR A 19 -17.96 -10.38 17.67
CA THR A 19 -16.85 -9.53 18.11
C THR A 19 -16.36 -8.63 16.99
N ALA A 20 -16.48 -7.32 17.20
CA ALA A 20 -15.95 -6.34 16.27
C ALA A 20 -14.43 -6.32 16.27
N ALA A 21 -13.81 -6.56 15.12
CA ALA A 21 -12.35 -6.42 14.94
C ALA A 21 -11.92 -4.93 14.90
N VAL A 22 -12.82 -4.06 14.47
CA VAL A 22 -12.70 -2.60 14.51
C VAL A 22 -14.07 -2.07 14.90
N ASP A 23 -14.15 -1.19 15.89
CA ASP A 23 -15.40 -0.65 16.39
C ASP A 23 -15.37 0.88 16.42
N ASN A 24 -16.24 1.49 15.63
CA ASN A 24 -16.55 2.92 15.57
C ASN A 24 -15.30 3.84 15.53
N VAL A 25 -14.30 3.50 14.70
CA VAL A 25 -13.06 4.26 14.59
C VAL A 25 -13.22 5.43 13.62
N SER A 26 -12.82 6.62 14.07
CA SER A 26 -12.70 7.81 13.23
C SER A 26 -11.27 8.33 13.29
N LEU A 27 -10.70 8.63 12.11
CA LEU A 27 -9.33 9.11 11.97
C LEU A 27 -9.24 9.99 10.72
N SER A 28 -8.55 11.12 10.82
CA SER A 28 -8.27 11.97 9.68
C SER A 28 -6.77 12.13 9.51
N ILE A 29 -6.27 11.94 8.30
CA ILE A 29 -4.85 12.03 7.94
C ILE A 29 -4.69 13.17 6.94
N ALA A 30 -3.86 14.14 7.27
CA ALA A 30 -3.57 15.27 6.39
C ALA A 30 -2.65 14.86 5.23
N LYS A 31 -2.65 15.65 4.16
CA LYS A 31 -1.73 15.43 3.04
C LYS A 31 -0.28 15.62 3.49
N GLY A 32 0.57 14.64 3.18
CA GLY A 32 1.99 14.65 3.56
C GLY A 32 2.25 14.25 5.01
N GLU A 33 1.24 13.87 5.77
CA GLU A 33 1.39 13.41 7.14
C GLU A 33 1.92 11.97 7.19
N PHE A 34 2.81 11.69 8.13
CA PHE A 34 3.27 10.35 8.49
C PHE A 34 2.55 9.88 9.74
N VAL A 35 1.75 8.83 9.62
CA VAL A 35 0.93 8.29 10.72
C VAL A 35 1.36 6.88 11.08
N THR A 36 1.49 6.61 12.38
CA THR A 36 1.81 5.28 12.92
C THR A 36 0.64 4.75 13.75
N LEU A 37 0.18 3.55 13.43
CA LEU A 37 -0.81 2.82 14.24
C LEU A 37 -0.09 1.91 15.23
N LEU A 38 -0.21 2.19 16.52
CA LEU A 38 0.38 1.41 17.61
C LEU A 38 -0.68 0.63 18.37
N GLY A 39 -0.30 -0.49 18.95
CA GLY A 39 -1.17 -1.32 19.79
C GLY A 39 -0.80 -2.81 19.75
N PRO A 40 -1.34 -3.64 20.67
CA PRO A 40 -1.06 -5.07 20.74
C PRO A 40 -1.54 -5.84 19.51
N SER A 41 -1.10 -7.10 19.38
CA SER A 41 -1.61 -8.00 18.34
C SER A 41 -3.11 -8.18 18.48
N GLY A 42 -3.83 -8.19 17.36
CA GLY A 42 -5.28 -8.38 17.33
C GLY A 42 -6.13 -7.12 17.57
N CYS A 43 -5.55 -5.95 17.85
CA CYS A 43 -6.31 -4.72 18.08
C CYS A 43 -6.82 -4.01 16.81
N GLY A 44 -6.89 -4.67 15.68
CA GLY A 44 -7.52 -4.13 14.47
C GLY A 44 -6.64 -3.33 13.51
N LYS A 45 -5.33 -3.06 13.81
CA LYS A 45 -4.44 -2.25 12.93
C LYS A 45 -4.39 -2.75 11.48
N THR A 46 -4.13 -4.03 11.31
CA THR A 46 -4.07 -4.67 9.98
C THR A 46 -5.43 -4.60 9.28
N THR A 47 -6.52 -4.76 10.02
CA THR A 47 -7.88 -4.65 9.47
C THR A 47 -8.16 -3.23 8.96
N ILE A 48 -7.77 -2.19 9.71
CA ILE A 48 -7.89 -0.80 9.28
C ILE A 48 -7.08 -0.57 8.00
N LEU A 49 -5.81 -0.99 7.95
CA LEU A 49 -4.99 -0.85 6.74
C LEU A 49 -5.55 -1.62 5.55
N ARG A 50 -6.11 -2.82 5.77
CA ARG A 50 -6.78 -3.60 4.72
C ARG A 50 -8.06 -2.92 4.22
N MET A 51 -8.82 -2.29 5.10
CA MET A 51 -10.00 -1.52 4.71
C MET A 51 -9.62 -0.28 3.90
N ILE A 52 -8.57 0.46 4.29
CA ILE A 52 -8.04 1.59 3.52
C ILE A 52 -7.57 1.12 2.14
N GLY A 53 -6.83 0.01 2.07
CA GLY A 53 -6.33 -0.57 0.82
C GLY A 53 -7.40 -1.24 -0.06
N GLY A 54 -8.64 -1.43 0.43
CA GLY A 54 -9.73 -2.06 -0.32
C GLY A 54 -9.72 -3.58 -0.33
N PHE A 55 -8.85 -4.22 0.47
CA PHE A 55 -8.81 -5.68 0.63
C PHE A 55 -9.87 -6.21 1.59
N GLU A 56 -10.48 -5.30 2.35
CA GLU A 56 -11.63 -5.55 3.22
C GLU A 56 -12.62 -4.40 3.07
N MET A 57 -13.90 -4.70 3.15
CA MET A 57 -14.94 -3.67 3.20
C MET A 57 -15.34 -3.43 4.65
N PRO A 58 -15.56 -2.19 5.07
CA PRO A 58 -16.13 -1.90 6.39
C PRO A 58 -17.55 -2.47 6.47
N THR A 59 -17.96 -2.94 7.65
CA THR A 59 -19.35 -3.34 7.92
C THR A 59 -20.24 -2.11 8.02
N SER A 60 -19.71 -1.01 8.58
CA SER A 60 -20.38 0.28 8.65
C SER A 60 -19.38 1.43 8.62
N GLY A 61 -19.86 2.65 8.41
CA GLY A 61 -19.05 3.85 8.28
C GLY A 61 -18.55 4.09 6.86
N GLN A 62 -17.65 5.07 6.70
CA GLN A 62 -17.15 5.51 5.40
C GLN A 62 -15.64 5.73 5.43
N ILE A 63 -15.00 5.47 4.28
CA ILE A 63 -13.59 5.77 4.03
C ILE A 63 -13.54 6.77 2.88
N LEU A 64 -13.03 7.96 3.14
CA LEU A 64 -12.88 8.99 2.12
C LEU A 64 -11.41 9.15 1.75
N LEU A 65 -11.13 9.31 0.46
CA LEU A 65 -9.83 9.68 -0.08
C LEU A 65 -9.97 10.98 -0.86
N GLY A 66 -9.32 12.04 -0.38
CA GLY A 66 -9.48 13.38 -0.96
C GLY A 66 -10.95 13.83 -1.02
N GLY A 67 -11.75 13.49 -0.01
CA GLY A 67 -13.18 13.79 0.07
C GLY A 67 -14.11 12.85 -0.73
N LYS A 68 -13.54 11.93 -1.54
CA LYS A 68 -14.34 10.95 -2.32
C LYS A 68 -14.49 9.65 -1.54
N ASP A 69 -15.70 9.14 -1.42
CA ASP A 69 -15.98 7.85 -0.78
C ASP A 69 -15.41 6.69 -1.62
N ILE A 70 -14.50 5.92 -0.99
CA ILE A 70 -13.86 4.74 -1.57
C ILE A 70 -14.24 3.45 -0.84
N SER A 71 -15.19 3.50 0.09
CA SER A 71 -15.52 2.35 0.97
C SER A 71 -15.82 1.06 0.21
N LYS A 72 -16.47 1.18 -0.95
CA LYS A 72 -16.90 0.05 -1.80
C LYS A 72 -16.01 -0.20 -3.01
N LEU A 73 -14.97 0.62 -3.24
CA LEU A 73 -14.06 0.44 -4.38
C LEU A 73 -13.11 -0.72 -4.12
N PRO A 74 -12.86 -1.59 -5.12
CA PRO A 74 -11.85 -2.64 -5.02
C PRO A 74 -10.43 -2.04 -5.02
N PRO A 75 -9.38 -2.81 -4.60
CA PRO A 75 -8.02 -2.30 -4.48
C PRO A 75 -7.45 -1.69 -5.77
N ASN A 76 -7.76 -2.27 -6.93
CA ASN A 76 -7.27 -1.81 -8.23
C ASN A 76 -7.86 -0.46 -8.69
N GLU A 77 -8.96 -0.01 -8.09
CA GLU A 77 -9.60 1.27 -8.38
C GLU A 77 -9.23 2.37 -7.37
N ARG A 78 -8.44 2.03 -6.35
CA ARG A 78 -7.98 2.99 -5.35
C ARG A 78 -6.58 3.50 -5.70
N PRO A 79 -6.34 4.81 -5.76
CA PRO A 79 -4.99 5.35 -5.95
C PRO A 79 -4.17 5.29 -4.65
N ILE A 80 -4.04 4.08 -4.11
CA ILE A 80 -3.33 3.77 -2.86
C ILE A 80 -2.36 2.62 -3.14
N ASN A 81 -1.12 2.77 -2.69
CA ASN A 81 -0.13 1.71 -2.76
C ASN A 81 0.06 1.07 -1.39
N THR A 82 0.04 -0.24 -1.33
CA THR A 82 0.19 -1.02 -0.09
C THR A 82 1.46 -1.86 -0.14
N VAL A 83 2.26 -1.78 0.92
CA VAL A 83 3.37 -2.72 1.16
C VAL A 83 2.89 -3.79 2.13
N PHE A 84 2.86 -5.05 1.69
CA PHE A 84 2.41 -6.17 2.52
C PHE A 84 3.50 -6.64 3.48
N GLN A 85 3.10 -7.20 4.61
CA GLN A 85 4.01 -7.74 5.63
C GLN A 85 4.95 -8.83 5.07
N LYS A 86 4.50 -9.65 4.12
CA LYS A 86 5.29 -10.65 3.39
C LYS A 86 5.80 -10.13 2.03
N TYR A 87 5.89 -8.81 1.87
CA TYR A 87 6.38 -8.08 0.69
C TYR A 87 5.63 -8.33 -0.62
N ALA A 88 5.02 -9.49 -0.83
CA ALA A 88 4.26 -9.89 -2.02
C ALA A 88 5.00 -9.58 -3.35
N LEU A 89 6.31 -9.82 -3.39
CA LEU A 89 7.09 -9.69 -4.62
C LEU A 89 6.75 -10.82 -5.59
N PHE A 90 6.80 -10.53 -6.89
CA PHE A 90 6.59 -11.52 -7.94
C PHE A 90 7.85 -12.41 -8.05
N PRO A 91 7.80 -13.70 -7.67
CA PRO A 91 8.99 -14.53 -7.51
C PRO A 91 9.68 -14.85 -8.83
N TYR A 92 8.94 -14.84 -9.93
CA TYR A 92 9.46 -15.15 -11.27
C TYR A 92 10.03 -13.93 -12.00
N LEU A 93 9.77 -12.73 -11.50
CA LEU A 93 10.31 -11.49 -12.06
C LEU A 93 11.64 -11.13 -11.38
N ASN A 94 12.53 -10.44 -12.11
CA ASN A 94 13.67 -9.78 -11.54
C ASN A 94 13.25 -8.51 -10.77
N ILE A 95 14.18 -7.80 -10.16
CA ILE A 95 13.90 -6.60 -9.36
C ILE A 95 13.36 -5.46 -10.23
N TYR A 96 13.99 -5.23 -11.39
CA TYR A 96 13.50 -4.23 -12.35
C TYR A 96 12.05 -4.49 -12.72
N ASP A 97 11.70 -5.71 -13.12
CA ASP A 97 10.36 -6.06 -13.55
C ASP A 97 9.34 -6.01 -12.41
N ASN A 98 9.75 -6.32 -11.17
CA ASN A 98 8.91 -6.13 -9.99
C ASN A 98 8.54 -4.65 -9.80
N ILE A 99 9.52 -3.74 -9.88
CA ILE A 99 9.30 -2.30 -9.68
C ILE A 99 8.54 -1.72 -10.88
N ALA A 100 8.93 -2.08 -12.10
CA ALA A 100 8.34 -1.57 -13.34
C ALA A 100 6.90 -2.07 -13.59
N PHE A 101 6.43 -3.08 -12.85
CA PHE A 101 5.17 -3.76 -13.14
C PHE A 101 3.98 -2.79 -13.26
N GLY A 102 3.78 -1.93 -12.27
CA GLY A 102 2.69 -0.94 -12.28
C GLY A 102 2.83 0.10 -13.41
N LEU A 103 4.07 0.52 -13.70
CA LEU A 103 4.35 1.48 -14.78
C LEU A 103 4.05 0.89 -16.16
N LYS A 104 4.36 -0.42 -16.35
CA LYS A 104 4.03 -1.16 -17.58
C LYS A 104 2.51 -1.29 -17.77
N LEU A 105 1.75 -1.54 -16.70
CA LEU A 105 0.28 -1.56 -16.76
C LEU A 105 -0.31 -0.20 -17.16
N LYS A 106 0.33 0.89 -16.73
CA LYS A 106 -0.01 2.26 -17.15
C LYS A 106 0.43 2.59 -18.58
N LYS A 107 1.08 1.65 -19.28
CA LYS A 107 1.59 1.79 -20.66
C LYS A 107 2.53 3.00 -20.84
N LEU A 108 3.33 3.31 -19.82
CA LEU A 108 4.33 4.37 -19.96
C LEU A 108 5.42 4.00 -20.96
N PRO A 109 6.04 4.98 -21.64
CA PRO A 109 7.20 4.76 -22.50
C PRO A 109 8.35 4.10 -21.75
N LYS A 110 9.14 3.30 -22.47
CA LYS A 110 10.23 2.50 -21.87
C LYS A 110 11.30 3.37 -21.22
N ASP A 111 11.70 4.44 -21.86
CA ASP A 111 12.67 5.41 -21.36
C ASP A 111 12.24 6.03 -20.03
N VAL A 112 10.95 6.39 -19.89
CA VAL A 112 10.36 6.91 -18.66
C VAL A 112 10.36 5.84 -17.55
N ILE A 113 10.05 4.58 -17.92
CA ILE A 113 10.10 3.46 -16.96
C ILE A 113 11.54 3.25 -16.48
N ASP A 114 12.50 3.21 -17.38
CA ASP A 114 13.93 3.00 -17.08
C ASP A 114 14.46 4.09 -16.13
N GLU A 115 14.12 5.35 -16.38
CA GLU A 115 14.48 6.49 -15.52
C GLU A 115 13.88 6.35 -14.11
N LYS A 116 12.56 6.12 -14.03
CA LYS A 116 11.85 5.97 -12.74
C LYS A 116 12.37 4.80 -11.91
N VAL A 117 12.61 3.65 -12.56
CA VAL A 117 13.13 2.46 -11.86
C VAL A 117 14.55 2.72 -11.35
N ARG A 118 15.42 3.34 -12.14
CA ARG A 118 16.78 3.71 -11.70
C ARG A 118 16.72 4.65 -10.51
N HIS A 119 15.94 5.71 -10.60
CA HIS A 119 15.80 6.68 -9.52
C HIS A 119 15.30 6.03 -8.21
N VAL A 120 14.27 5.18 -8.28
CA VAL A 120 13.74 4.56 -7.06
C VAL A 120 14.70 3.52 -6.47
N LEU A 121 15.50 2.83 -7.28
CA LEU A 121 16.54 1.92 -6.80
C LEU A 121 17.65 2.67 -6.05
N ASP A 122 18.05 3.84 -6.51
CA ASP A 122 18.94 4.75 -5.81
C ASP A 122 18.35 5.16 -4.44
N VAL A 123 17.09 5.60 -4.41
CA VAL A 123 16.40 6.00 -3.17
C VAL A 123 16.38 4.91 -2.10
N VAL A 124 16.36 3.63 -2.51
CA VAL A 124 16.33 2.49 -1.57
C VAL A 124 17.67 1.78 -1.40
N ASP A 125 18.79 2.37 -1.85
CA ASP A 125 20.15 1.79 -1.82
C ASP A 125 20.23 0.39 -2.45
N LEU A 126 19.68 0.20 -3.64
CA LEU A 126 19.71 -1.07 -4.39
C LEU A 126 20.16 -0.87 -5.84
N GLU A 127 21.02 0.12 -6.11
CA GLU A 127 21.63 0.30 -7.42
C GLU A 127 22.41 -0.96 -7.87
N GLY A 128 22.31 -1.30 -9.14
CA GLY A 128 22.96 -2.47 -9.71
C GLY A 128 22.27 -3.80 -9.40
N PHE A 129 21.10 -3.78 -8.74
CA PHE A 129 20.34 -4.99 -8.41
C PHE A 129 19.26 -5.32 -9.44
N GLU A 130 19.09 -4.55 -10.49
CA GLU A 130 17.96 -4.60 -11.45
C GLU A 130 17.73 -6.02 -11.99
N ARG A 131 18.82 -6.74 -12.33
CA ARG A 131 18.76 -8.07 -12.94
C ARG A 131 18.69 -9.22 -11.94
N ARG A 132 18.84 -8.95 -10.64
CA ARG A 132 18.81 -10.00 -9.61
C ARG A 132 17.40 -10.59 -9.47
N ARG A 133 17.36 -11.85 -9.02
CA ARG A 133 16.12 -12.55 -8.70
C ARG A 133 15.73 -12.30 -7.24
N VAL A 134 14.44 -12.27 -6.95
CA VAL A 134 13.90 -12.01 -5.61
C VAL A 134 14.46 -12.97 -4.55
N HIS A 135 14.60 -14.26 -4.89
CA HIS A 135 15.09 -15.29 -3.95
C HIS A 135 16.57 -15.15 -3.58
N THR A 136 17.34 -14.33 -4.30
CA THR A 136 18.75 -14.05 -3.99
C THR A 136 18.93 -12.92 -2.99
N LEU A 137 17.84 -12.27 -2.59
CA LEU A 137 17.83 -11.10 -1.70
C LEU A 137 17.60 -11.52 -0.24
N SER A 138 18.24 -10.77 0.68
CA SER A 138 17.87 -10.82 2.10
C SER A 138 16.46 -10.27 2.33
N GLY A 139 15.86 -10.60 3.48
CA GLY A 139 14.53 -10.07 3.83
C GLY A 139 14.44 -8.54 3.82
N GLY A 140 15.46 -7.85 4.34
CA GLY A 140 15.53 -6.38 4.29
C GLY A 140 15.65 -5.83 2.86
N GLN A 141 16.40 -6.51 1.98
CA GLN A 141 16.47 -6.13 0.57
C GLN A 141 15.13 -6.35 -0.15
N GLN A 142 14.44 -7.47 0.13
CA GLN A 142 13.09 -7.72 -0.40
C GLN A 142 12.10 -6.66 0.05
N GLN A 143 12.18 -6.24 1.32
CA GLN A 143 11.35 -5.15 1.84
C GLN A 143 11.60 -3.85 1.09
N ARG A 144 12.87 -3.47 0.85
CA ARG A 144 13.23 -2.27 0.09
C ARG A 144 12.73 -2.32 -1.35
N VAL A 145 12.79 -3.47 -2.01
CA VAL A 145 12.17 -3.66 -3.34
C VAL A 145 10.66 -3.47 -3.31
N ALA A 146 9.97 -3.97 -2.27
CA ALA A 146 8.53 -3.78 -2.13
C ALA A 146 8.15 -2.31 -1.90
N ILE A 147 8.96 -1.58 -1.11
CA ILE A 147 8.82 -0.13 -0.92
C ILE A 147 9.05 0.60 -2.26
N ALA A 148 10.14 0.29 -2.97
CA ALA A 148 10.44 0.87 -4.28
C ALA A 148 9.27 0.67 -5.27
N ARG A 149 8.69 -0.54 -5.33
CA ARG A 149 7.52 -0.85 -6.15
C ARG A 149 6.28 -0.02 -5.78
N ALA A 150 6.12 0.31 -4.49
CA ALA A 150 5.00 1.12 -4.03
C ALA A 150 5.17 2.61 -4.38
N ILE A 151 6.37 3.17 -4.21
CA ILE A 151 6.59 4.61 -4.38
C ILE A 151 6.87 5.04 -5.82
N VAL A 152 7.27 4.12 -6.72
CA VAL A 152 7.56 4.43 -8.14
C VAL A 152 6.33 4.86 -8.92
N ASN A 153 5.14 4.47 -8.47
CA ASN A 153 3.85 4.74 -9.10
C ASN A 153 3.28 6.10 -8.70
#